data_dc13b8d004c7c2e2d2adb4ba1d35c87a
#
_entry.id   dc13b8d004c7c2e2d2adb4ba1d35c87a
#
_cell.length_a   1.000
_cell.length_b   1.000
_cell.length_c   1.000
_cell.angle_alpha   90.00
_cell.angle_beta   90.00
_cell.angle_gamma   90.00
#
_symmetry.space_group_name_H-M   'P 1'
#
loop_
_entity.id
_entity.type
_entity.pdbx_description
1 polymer ?
#
loop_
_entity_poly.entity_id
_entity_poly.type
_entity_poly.pdbx_seq_one_letter_code
_entity_poly.pdbx_strand_id
1 'polypeptide(L)'
;KVLVRLRDYLRLLDTHSPANAYRALWESLDININPMGGDGMLPYRDTIRGVPHVCFKVPTGGGKTFLATCAVRYIKDAVVQSGEGAVVWLVPSDTILEQTLTNLRNIDHPYRQQLQKDFPAGVEVYSKEQLINGQNFQNPESVQEHLSVFVLSYDSFRTNKKDGRRAFRENERLKDFPVSTTLPEGADETSLVNAINILNPIVIVDESHHAAGQLSIEMLRNFNPRFILDLTATPRENSNII
;
A
#
# COMPACT_ATOMS: atom_id res chain seq x y z
N LYS A 1 -13.01 -15.88 -2.90
CA LYS A 1 -14.03 -14.95 -2.36
C LYS A 1 -13.45 -13.53 -2.21
N VAL A 2 -12.34 -13.35 -1.47
CA VAL A 2 -11.76 -12.02 -1.16
C VAL A 2 -11.44 -11.21 -2.43
N LEU A 3 -10.75 -11.79 -3.42
CA LEU A 3 -10.43 -11.10 -4.68
C LEU A 3 -11.67 -10.76 -5.52
N VAL A 4 -12.74 -11.56 -5.44
CA VAL A 4 -14.01 -11.23 -6.10
C VAL A 4 -14.62 -10.00 -5.45
N ARG A 5 -14.71 -9.97 -4.12
CA ARG A 5 -15.22 -8.81 -3.38
C ARG A 5 -14.38 -7.56 -3.62
N LEU A 6 -13.05 -7.70 -3.68
CA LEU A 6 -12.19 -6.58 -4.05
C LEU A 6 -12.56 -6.03 -5.43
N ARG A 7 -12.72 -6.87 -6.44
CA ARG A 7 -13.09 -6.43 -7.80
C ARG A 7 -14.45 -5.73 -7.83
N ASP A 8 -15.42 -6.26 -7.10
CA ASP A 8 -16.75 -5.65 -7.01
C ASP A 8 -16.69 -4.31 -6.28
N TYR A 9 -15.92 -4.20 -5.20
CA TYR A 9 -15.65 -2.93 -4.52
C TYR A 9 -14.98 -1.90 -5.44
N LEU A 10 -13.93 -2.31 -6.17
CA LEU A 10 -13.21 -1.43 -7.10
C LEU A 10 -14.11 -0.89 -8.22
N ARG A 11 -15.01 -1.71 -8.77
CA ARG A 11 -16.00 -1.25 -9.77
C ARG A 11 -16.96 -0.21 -9.19
N LEU A 12 -17.35 -0.35 -7.92
CA LEU A 12 -18.22 0.60 -7.25
C LEU A 12 -17.53 1.96 -7.02
N LEU A 13 -16.19 2.00 -6.94
CA LEU A 13 -15.44 3.24 -6.82
C LEU A 13 -15.54 4.15 -8.05
N ASP A 14 -15.91 3.63 -9.23
CA ASP A 14 -16.11 4.43 -10.44
C ASP A 14 -17.23 5.47 -10.27
N THR A 15 -18.21 5.17 -9.42
CA THR A 15 -19.42 5.99 -9.25
C THR A 15 -19.71 6.37 -7.79
N HIS A 16 -19.00 5.82 -6.84
CA HIS A 16 -19.25 6.00 -5.42
C HIS A 16 -17.99 6.44 -4.66
N SER A 17 -18.18 7.19 -3.58
CA SER A 17 -17.13 7.41 -2.60
C SER A 17 -16.72 6.07 -1.94
N PRO A 18 -15.51 5.97 -1.36
CA PRO A 18 -15.06 4.72 -0.71
C PRO A 18 -16.05 4.16 0.32
N ALA A 19 -16.66 5.04 1.13
CA ALA A 19 -17.65 4.63 2.12
C ALA A 19 -18.96 4.11 1.50
N ASN A 20 -19.43 4.77 0.44
CA ASN A 20 -20.64 4.35 -0.26
C ASN A 20 -20.41 3.07 -1.08
N ALA A 21 -19.24 2.93 -1.71
CA ALA A 21 -18.84 1.69 -2.39
C ALA A 21 -18.80 0.51 -1.42
N TYR A 22 -18.25 0.70 -0.22
CA TYR A 22 -18.21 -0.32 0.83
C TYR A 22 -19.62 -0.73 1.28
N ARG A 23 -20.51 0.25 1.50
CA ARG A 23 -21.90 -0.02 1.84
C ARG A 23 -22.61 -0.80 0.73
N ALA A 24 -22.54 -0.32 -0.50
CA ALA A 24 -23.19 -0.96 -1.65
C ALA A 24 -22.68 -2.40 -1.88
N LEU A 25 -21.37 -2.66 -1.67
CA LEU A 25 -20.80 -4.01 -1.73
C LEU A 25 -21.53 -4.97 -0.75
N TRP A 26 -21.67 -4.58 0.52
CA TRP A 26 -22.24 -5.44 1.53
C TRP A 26 -23.77 -5.59 1.37
N GLU A 27 -24.46 -4.52 1.01
CA GLU A 27 -25.88 -4.55 0.68
C GLU A 27 -26.18 -5.49 -0.51
N SER A 28 -25.31 -5.52 -1.51
CA SER A 28 -25.43 -6.46 -2.66
C SER A 28 -25.29 -7.93 -2.28
N LEU A 29 -24.76 -8.21 -1.10
CA LEU A 29 -24.60 -9.55 -0.52
C LEU A 29 -25.63 -9.85 0.59
N ASP A 30 -26.69 -9.03 0.69
CA ASP A 30 -27.72 -9.10 1.74
C ASP A 30 -27.16 -8.97 3.16
N ILE A 31 -26.05 -8.24 3.34
CA ILE A 31 -25.42 -7.97 4.62
C ILE A 31 -25.57 -6.48 4.97
N ASN A 32 -26.26 -6.22 6.06
CA ASN A 32 -26.50 -4.86 6.53
C ASN A 32 -25.24 -4.21 7.15
N ILE A 33 -25.12 -2.90 6.99
CA ILE A 33 -24.17 -2.10 7.76
C ILE A 33 -24.82 -1.71 9.09
N ASN A 34 -24.25 -2.18 10.19
CA ASN A 34 -24.78 -1.96 11.54
C ASN A 34 -23.76 -1.21 12.41
N PRO A 35 -24.02 0.05 12.78
CA PRO A 35 -23.12 0.84 13.64
C PRO A 35 -22.87 0.23 15.03
N MET A 36 -23.78 -0.62 15.50
CA MET A 36 -23.72 -1.28 16.80
C MET A 36 -23.04 -2.66 16.73
N GLY A 37 -22.60 -3.10 15.54
CA GLY A 37 -22.11 -4.47 15.31
C GLY A 37 -23.25 -5.49 15.31
N GLY A 38 -23.00 -6.70 15.79
CA GLY A 38 -23.97 -7.82 15.75
C GLY A 38 -23.94 -8.54 14.40
N ASP A 39 -25.11 -8.84 13.83
CA ASP A 39 -25.24 -9.67 12.62
C ASP A 39 -24.90 -8.95 11.30
N GLY A 40 -24.23 -7.81 11.36
CA GLY A 40 -23.87 -7.02 10.20
C GLY A 40 -22.40 -6.65 10.15
N MET A 41 -22.05 -5.82 9.15
CA MET A 41 -20.72 -5.22 9.05
C MET A 41 -20.72 -3.84 9.70
N LEU A 42 -19.59 -3.46 10.32
CA LEU A 42 -19.40 -2.11 10.81
C LEU A 42 -19.33 -1.09 9.66
N PRO A 43 -19.73 0.17 9.91
CA PRO A 43 -19.58 1.23 8.93
C PRO A 43 -18.13 1.41 8.47
N TYR A 44 -17.97 1.83 7.22
CA TYR A 44 -16.66 2.16 6.67
C TYR A 44 -15.94 3.20 7.52
N ARG A 45 -14.69 2.93 7.84
CA ARG A 45 -13.80 3.87 8.51
C ARG A 45 -12.95 4.60 7.47
N ASP A 46 -13.19 5.89 7.31
CA ASP A 46 -12.43 6.77 6.43
C ASP A 46 -11.14 7.24 7.16
N THR A 47 -10.13 6.37 7.19
CA THR A 47 -8.87 6.60 7.92
C THR A 47 -8.07 7.76 7.33
N ILE A 48 -8.02 7.83 6.00
CA ILE A 48 -7.48 8.95 5.23
C ILE A 48 -8.58 9.39 4.27
N ARG A 49 -9.07 10.59 4.47
CA ARG A 49 -10.26 11.10 3.79
C ARG A 49 -10.19 10.89 2.27
N GLY A 50 -11.16 10.15 1.75
CA GLY A 50 -11.30 9.91 0.32
C GLY A 50 -10.36 8.85 -0.27
N VAL A 51 -9.45 8.27 0.53
CA VAL A 51 -8.58 7.18 0.09
C VAL A 51 -9.26 5.83 0.36
N PRO A 52 -9.50 5.01 -0.67
CA PRO A 52 -10.04 3.67 -0.48
C PRO A 52 -9.09 2.83 0.40
N HIS A 53 -9.63 2.28 1.48
CA HIS A 53 -8.89 1.51 2.46
C HIS A 53 -9.68 0.26 2.85
N VAL A 54 -9.21 -0.92 2.48
CA VAL A 54 -9.88 -2.19 2.76
C VAL A 54 -8.94 -3.20 3.40
N CYS A 55 -9.53 -4.21 4.05
CA CYS A 55 -8.80 -5.21 4.81
C CYS A 55 -9.14 -6.63 4.33
N PHE A 56 -8.12 -7.40 3.99
CA PHE A 56 -8.22 -8.85 3.79
C PHE A 56 -8.04 -9.57 5.13
N LYS A 57 -9.13 -10.11 5.65
CA LYS A 57 -9.10 -11.02 6.78
C LYS A 57 -8.79 -12.43 6.29
N VAL A 58 -7.53 -12.85 6.43
CA VAL A 58 -7.05 -14.17 5.99
C VAL A 58 -6.24 -14.82 7.12
N PRO A 59 -6.53 -16.06 7.51
CA PRO A 59 -5.82 -16.72 8.60
C PRO A 59 -4.31 -16.85 8.31
N THR A 60 -3.52 -17.04 9.36
CA THR A 60 -2.09 -17.32 9.24
C THR A 60 -1.90 -18.58 8.38
N GLY A 61 -0.95 -18.56 7.46
CA GLY A 61 -0.76 -19.64 6.48
C GLY A 61 -1.78 -19.66 5.32
N GLY A 62 -2.79 -18.78 5.33
CA GLY A 62 -3.82 -18.71 4.29
C GLY A 62 -3.40 -17.99 2.99
N GLY A 63 -2.10 -17.71 2.79
CA GLY A 63 -1.59 -17.11 1.56
C GLY A 63 -1.84 -15.61 1.42
N LYS A 64 -1.88 -14.85 2.54
CA LYS A 64 -2.08 -13.38 2.54
C LYS A 64 -1.21 -12.66 1.51
N THR A 65 0.09 -12.93 1.54
CA THR A 65 1.07 -12.28 0.64
C THR A 65 0.79 -12.60 -0.83
N PHE A 66 0.45 -13.87 -1.15
CA PHE A 66 0.07 -14.25 -2.51
C PHE A 66 -1.25 -13.60 -2.96
N LEU A 67 -2.24 -13.52 -2.09
CA LEU A 67 -3.49 -12.80 -2.38
C LEU A 67 -3.24 -11.32 -2.63
N ALA A 68 -2.31 -10.70 -1.90
CA ALA A 68 -1.92 -9.33 -2.13
C ALA A 68 -1.23 -9.13 -3.48
N THR A 69 -0.31 -10.04 -3.89
CA THR A 69 0.30 -9.95 -5.23
C THR A 69 -0.76 -10.05 -6.33
N CYS A 70 -1.76 -10.92 -6.19
CA CYS A 70 -2.89 -11.00 -7.12
C CYS A 70 -3.79 -9.73 -7.10
N ALA A 71 -3.89 -9.05 -5.96
CA ALA A 71 -4.72 -7.86 -5.81
C ALA A 71 -4.11 -6.62 -6.48
N VAL A 72 -2.76 -6.53 -6.54
CA VAL A 72 -2.05 -5.35 -7.08
C VAL A 72 -2.56 -4.96 -8.45
N ARG A 73 -2.72 -5.92 -9.37
CA ARG A 73 -3.20 -5.65 -10.74
C ARG A 73 -4.61 -5.06 -10.74
N TYR A 74 -5.54 -5.65 -9.99
CA TYR A 74 -6.92 -5.14 -9.92
C TYR A 74 -6.99 -3.74 -9.34
N ILE A 75 -6.21 -3.48 -8.26
CA ILE A 75 -6.16 -2.17 -7.63
C ILE A 75 -5.54 -1.17 -8.62
N LYS A 76 -4.40 -1.50 -9.23
CA LYS A 76 -3.72 -0.64 -10.21
C LYS A 76 -4.66 -0.22 -11.33
N ASP A 77 -5.36 -1.17 -11.94
CA ASP A 77 -6.26 -0.88 -13.07
C ASP A 77 -7.43 0.05 -12.67
N ALA A 78 -7.84 0.01 -11.40
CA ALA A 78 -8.93 0.85 -10.90
C ALA A 78 -8.47 2.27 -10.49
N VAL A 79 -7.24 2.42 -9.94
CA VAL A 79 -6.86 3.69 -9.30
C VAL A 79 -5.66 4.39 -9.95
N VAL A 80 -4.89 3.72 -10.81
CA VAL A 80 -3.72 4.30 -11.51
C VAL A 80 -4.07 4.59 -12.96
N GLN A 81 -4.11 5.87 -13.31
CA GLN A 81 -4.53 6.33 -14.63
C GLN A 81 -3.48 6.16 -15.73
N SER A 82 -2.19 6.21 -15.37
CA SER A 82 -1.08 6.11 -16.32
C SER A 82 0.12 5.40 -15.72
N GLY A 83 0.90 4.72 -16.56
CA GLY A 83 2.06 3.95 -16.15
C GLY A 83 1.72 2.67 -15.37
N GLU A 84 2.73 1.95 -14.91
CA GLU A 84 2.53 0.72 -14.12
C GLU A 84 2.42 1.01 -12.61
N GLY A 85 2.88 2.18 -12.17
CA GLY A 85 2.69 2.69 -10.82
C GLY A 85 3.66 2.15 -9.79
N ALA A 86 3.50 2.62 -8.55
CA ALA A 86 4.31 2.25 -7.40
C ALA A 86 3.48 1.56 -6.31
N VAL A 87 4.08 0.57 -5.65
CA VAL A 87 3.53 -0.13 -4.49
C VAL A 87 4.48 0.03 -3.32
N VAL A 88 4.00 0.55 -2.20
CA VAL A 88 4.70 0.50 -0.91
C VAL A 88 4.19 -0.73 -0.16
N TRP A 89 5.07 -1.70 0.08
CA TRP A 89 4.77 -2.90 0.84
C TRP A 89 5.38 -2.77 2.23
N LEU A 90 4.52 -2.50 3.22
CA LEU A 90 4.90 -2.31 4.62
C LEU A 90 4.85 -3.63 5.38
N VAL A 91 5.94 -3.95 6.07
CA VAL A 91 6.07 -5.16 6.88
C VAL A 91 6.43 -4.82 8.34
N PRO A 92 6.06 -5.71 9.31
CA PRO A 92 6.17 -5.37 10.73
C PRO A 92 7.59 -5.48 11.32
N SER A 93 8.50 -6.21 10.67
CA SER A 93 9.84 -6.45 11.20
C SER A 93 10.88 -6.64 10.11
N ASP A 94 12.16 -6.49 10.47
CA ASP A 94 13.28 -6.65 9.55
C ASP A 94 13.41 -8.11 9.04
N THR A 95 13.04 -9.09 9.85
CA THR A 95 13.04 -10.51 9.44
C THR A 95 12.00 -10.73 8.32
N ILE A 96 10.79 -10.17 8.45
CA ILE A 96 9.76 -10.25 7.42
C ILE A 96 10.15 -9.42 6.20
N LEU A 97 10.85 -8.28 6.40
CA LEU A 97 11.38 -7.44 5.32
C LEU A 97 12.30 -8.26 4.41
N GLU A 98 13.33 -8.89 4.97
CA GLU A 98 14.30 -9.69 4.21
C GLU A 98 13.65 -10.88 3.50
N GLN A 99 12.72 -11.56 4.17
CA GLN A 99 11.94 -12.64 3.56
C GLN A 99 11.10 -12.15 2.39
N THR A 100 10.41 -11.03 2.55
CA THR A 100 9.54 -10.44 1.51
C THR A 100 10.37 -9.97 0.32
N LEU A 101 11.50 -9.28 0.57
CA LEU A 101 12.45 -8.88 -0.48
C LEU A 101 12.96 -10.09 -1.27
N THR A 102 13.42 -11.12 -0.58
CA THR A 102 13.93 -12.35 -1.18
C THR A 102 12.86 -13.01 -2.07
N ASN A 103 11.65 -13.17 -1.55
CA ASN A 103 10.57 -13.84 -2.27
C ASN A 103 10.10 -13.03 -3.51
N LEU A 104 10.01 -11.70 -3.39
CA LEU A 104 9.58 -10.84 -4.50
C LEU A 104 10.68 -10.64 -5.57
N ARG A 105 11.95 -10.82 -5.23
CA ARG A 105 13.08 -10.76 -6.18
C ARG A 105 13.36 -12.07 -6.88
N ASN A 106 13.07 -13.19 -6.23
CA ASN A 106 13.33 -14.51 -6.80
C ASN A 106 12.34 -14.81 -7.94
N ILE A 107 12.85 -14.89 -9.17
CA ILE A 107 12.07 -15.14 -10.40
C ILE A 107 11.31 -16.48 -10.38
N ASP A 108 11.78 -17.45 -9.62
CA ASP A 108 11.15 -18.77 -9.47
C ASP A 108 10.09 -18.81 -8.37
N HIS A 109 10.00 -17.73 -7.56
CA HIS A 109 9.03 -17.68 -6.47
C HIS A 109 7.61 -17.33 -6.99
N PRO A 110 6.55 -18.00 -6.52
CA PRO A 110 5.17 -17.76 -6.98
C PRO A 110 4.72 -16.31 -6.91
N TYR A 111 5.18 -15.53 -5.93
CA TYR A 111 4.83 -14.12 -5.80
C TYR A 111 5.41 -13.29 -6.95
N ARG A 112 6.67 -13.51 -7.28
CA ARG A 112 7.33 -12.83 -8.39
C ARG A 112 6.70 -13.23 -9.73
N GLN A 113 6.46 -14.51 -9.94
CA GLN A 113 5.84 -15.04 -11.16
C GLN A 113 4.44 -14.44 -11.38
N GLN A 114 3.64 -14.30 -10.32
CA GLN A 114 2.32 -13.68 -10.42
C GLN A 114 2.43 -12.21 -10.84
N LEU A 115 3.32 -11.43 -10.20
CA LEU A 115 3.53 -10.03 -10.57
C LEU A 115 4.05 -9.90 -12.01
N GLN A 116 5.01 -10.71 -12.45
CA GLN A 116 5.53 -10.67 -13.83
C GLN A 116 4.48 -11.02 -14.88
N LYS A 117 3.58 -11.95 -14.54
CA LYS A 117 2.44 -12.29 -15.42
C LYS A 117 1.49 -11.10 -15.58
N ASP A 118 1.23 -10.39 -14.49
CA ASP A 118 0.29 -9.29 -14.46
C ASP A 118 0.90 -7.97 -14.99
N PHE A 119 2.24 -7.83 -14.92
CA PHE A 119 2.99 -6.64 -15.31
C PHE A 119 4.11 -6.99 -16.32
N PRO A 120 3.75 -7.21 -17.60
CA PRO A 120 4.71 -7.65 -18.62
C PRO A 120 5.77 -6.61 -18.97
N ALA A 121 5.53 -5.32 -18.70
CA ALA A 121 6.51 -4.25 -18.85
C ALA A 121 7.70 -4.39 -17.87
N GLY A 122 7.53 -5.16 -16.81
CA GLY A 122 8.54 -5.45 -15.80
C GLY A 122 8.09 -5.19 -14.39
N VAL A 123 8.86 -5.74 -13.45
CA VAL A 123 8.67 -5.55 -12.01
C VAL A 123 10.02 -5.29 -11.37
N GLU A 124 10.17 -4.18 -10.69
CA GLU A 124 11.37 -3.85 -9.91
C GLU A 124 11.04 -3.85 -8.42
N VAL A 125 11.93 -4.42 -7.61
CA VAL A 125 11.73 -4.55 -6.17
C VAL A 125 12.89 -3.89 -5.43
N TYR A 126 12.56 -2.83 -4.69
CA TYR A 126 13.52 -1.97 -4.02
C TYR A 126 13.51 -2.15 -2.51
N SER A 127 14.70 -2.22 -1.93
CA SER A 127 14.90 -1.97 -0.50
C SER A 127 15.02 -0.47 -0.22
N LYS A 128 14.90 -0.08 1.05
CA LYS A 128 15.07 1.31 1.47
C LYS A 128 16.44 1.88 1.05
N GLU A 129 17.51 1.10 1.18
CA GLU A 129 18.86 1.52 0.83
C GLU A 129 18.99 1.81 -0.67
N GLN A 130 18.38 1.01 -1.52
CA GLN A 130 18.37 1.23 -2.96
C GLN A 130 17.63 2.52 -3.31
N LEU A 131 16.48 2.77 -2.68
CA LEU A 131 15.71 4.01 -2.87
C LEU A 131 16.53 5.25 -2.43
N ILE A 132 17.13 5.22 -1.23
CA ILE A 132 17.98 6.32 -0.73
C ILE A 132 19.20 6.52 -1.62
N ASN A 133 19.75 5.45 -2.19
CA ASN A 133 20.91 5.53 -3.09
C ASN A 133 20.54 5.89 -4.53
N GLY A 134 19.27 6.09 -4.87
CA GLY A 134 18.81 6.42 -6.21
C GLY A 134 19.11 5.34 -7.25
N GLN A 135 19.18 4.06 -6.83
CA GLN A 135 19.49 2.95 -7.73
C GLN A 135 18.25 2.62 -8.57
N ASN A 136 18.28 2.97 -9.87
CA ASN A 136 17.15 2.89 -10.80
C ASN A 136 15.88 3.60 -10.29
N PHE A 137 16.06 4.59 -9.40
CA PHE A 137 15.02 5.35 -8.74
C PHE A 137 15.48 6.82 -8.66
N GLN A 138 15.42 7.54 -9.78
CA GLN A 138 15.97 8.91 -9.88
C GLN A 138 14.90 9.94 -10.19
N ASN A 139 13.86 9.57 -10.92
CA ASN A 139 12.76 10.44 -11.31
C ASN A 139 11.45 9.65 -11.43
N PRO A 140 10.28 10.33 -11.45
CA PRO A 140 8.98 9.65 -11.54
C PRO A 140 8.80 8.81 -12.81
N GLU A 141 9.33 9.25 -13.94
CA GLU A 141 9.19 8.60 -15.23
C GLU A 141 9.81 7.19 -15.20
N SER A 142 11.05 7.06 -14.71
CA SER A 142 11.74 5.77 -14.60
C SER A 142 10.99 4.76 -13.70
N VAL A 143 10.26 5.27 -12.70
CA VAL A 143 9.46 4.43 -11.78
C VAL A 143 8.16 3.96 -12.44
N GLN A 144 7.62 4.72 -13.40
CA GLN A 144 6.33 4.43 -14.03
C GLN A 144 6.42 3.52 -15.25
N GLU A 145 7.62 3.27 -15.79
CA GLU A 145 7.84 2.36 -16.92
C GLU A 145 7.55 0.88 -16.59
N HIS A 146 7.63 0.53 -15.31
CA HIS A 146 7.40 -0.82 -14.79
C HIS A 146 6.71 -0.76 -13.42
N LEU A 147 6.24 -1.90 -12.91
CA LEU A 147 5.73 -1.96 -11.54
C LEU A 147 6.89 -1.82 -10.56
N SER A 148 6.91 -0.74 -9.78
CA SER A 148 7.91 -0.50 -8.75
C SER A 148 7.38 -0.89 -7.37
N VAL A 149 7.99 -1.89 -6.72
CA VAL A 149 7.59 -2.38 -5.39
C VAL A 149 8.64 -1.99 -4.36
N PHE A 150 8.27 -1.13 -3.41
CA PHE A 150 9.12 -0.66 -2.31
C PHE A 150 8.80 -1.47 -1.06
N VAL A 151 9.67 -2.41 -0.67
CA VAL A 151 9.49 -3.21 0.54
C VAL A 151 10.17 -2.51 1.71
N LEU A 152 9.37 -2.08 2.70
CA LEU A 152 9.79 -1.19 3.77
C LEU A 152 9.24 -1.70 5.11
N SER A 153 10.00 -1.54 6.19
CA SER A 153 9.49 -1.80 7.53
C SER A 153 8.76 -0.58 8.09
N TYR A 154 7.85 -0.79 9.06
CA TYR A 154 7.19 0.33 9.75
C TYR A 154 8.18 1.31 10.39
N ASP A 155 9.33 0.82 10.83
CA ASP A 155 10.38 1.63 11.45
C ASP A 155 11.14 2.51 10.44
N SER A 156 11.03 2.21 9.15
CA SER A 156 11.70 2.96 8.08
C SER A 156 11.31 4.44 8.02
N PHE A 157 10.16 4.82 8.58
CA PHE A 157 9.64 6.19 8.56
C PHE A 157 9.33 6.75 9.96
N ARG A 158 9.74 6.07 11.02
CA ARG A 158 9.59 6.59 12.39
C ARG A 158 10.67 7.61 12.70
N THR A 159 10.28 8.88 12.81
CA THR A 159 11.20 10.01 13.05
C THR A 159 11.90 9.97 14.41
N ASN A 160 11.37 9.22 15.39
CA ASN A 160 12.04 8.96 16.66
C ASN A 160 13.24 8.01 16.54
N LYS A 161 13.38 7.28 15.43
CA LYS A 161 14.53 6.43 15.13
C LYS A 161 15.49 7.12 14.15
N LYS A 162 16.82 6.90 14.34
CA LYS A 162 17.86 7.47 13.46
C LYS A 162 17.64 7.08 11.99
N ASP A 163 17.27 5.83 11.76
CA ASP A 163 17.05 5.29 10.44
C ASP A 163 15.78 5.89 9.78
N GLY A 164 14.71 6.04 10.54
CA GLY A 164 13.48 6.69 10.04
C GLY A 164 13.73 8.15 9.62
N ARG A 165 14.52 8.89 10.38
CA ARG A 165 14.88 10.28 10.04
C ARG A 165 15.62 10.43 8.72
N ARG A 166 16.36 9.41 8.25
CA ARG A 166 17.04 9.46 6.94
C ARG A 166 16.08 9.61 5.77
N ALA A 167 14.87 9.07 5.90
CA ALA A 167 13.85 9.17 4.85
C ALA A 167 13.29 10.59 4.66
N PHE A 168 13.44 11.47 5.68
CA PHE A 168 12.96 12.85 5.69
C PHE A 168 14.04 13.88 5.34
N ARG A 169 15.31 13.47 5.28
CA ARG A 169 16.44 14.37 5.04
C ARG A 169 16.67 14.60 3.57
N GLU A 170 17.34 15.72 3.29
CA GLU A 170 17.91 16.06 2.00
C GLU A 170 18.65 14.88 1.37
N ASN A 171 18.40 14.67 0.07
CA ASN A 171 19.03 13.64 -0.73
C ASN A 171 19.21 14.08 -2.18
N GLU A 172 20.36 14.57 -2.52
CA GLU A 172 20.75 15.03 -3.86
C GLU A 172 20.46 14.02 -4.98
N ARG A 173 20.39 12.74 -4.67
CA ARG A 173 20.12 11.68 -5.67
C ARG A 173 18.65 11.64 -6.10
N LEU A 174 17.77 12.29 -5.36
CA LEU A 174 16.32 12.34 -5.60
C LEU A 174 15.85 13.74 -6.02
N LYS A 175 16.78 14.66 -6.35
CA LYS A 175 16.48 16.05 -6.74
C LYS A 175 15.63 16.19 -8.00
N ASP A 176 15.58 15.17 -8.84
CA ASP A 176 14.79 15.17 -10.07
C ASP A 176 13.32 14.78 -9.84
N PHE A 177 12.93 14.41 -8.58
CA PHE A 177 11.54 14.34 -8.19
C PHE A 177 11.00 15.74 -7.93
N PRO A 178 9.82 16.10 -8.47
CA PRO A 178 9.20 17.39 -8.16
C PRO A 178 8.81 17.47 -6.68
N VAL A 179 8.67 18.70 -6.18
CA VAL A 179 8.21 18.90 -4.81
C VAL A 179 6.71 18.67 -4.73
N SER A 180 6.29 17.84 -3.79
CA SER A 180 4.88 17.56 -3.57
C SER A 180 4.15 18.77 -2.96
N THR A 181 2.94 19.02 -3.44
CA THR A 181 2.03 20.01 -2.83
C THR A 181 1.52 19.57 -1.43
N THR A 182 1.67 18.29 -1.11
CA THR A 182 1.33 17.68 0.18
C THR A 182 2.55 17.19 0.92
N LEU A 183 3.71 17.88 0.75
CA LEU A 183 4.97 17.52 1.40
C LEU A 183 4.77 17.40 2.92
N PRO A 184 5.13 16.28 3.54
CA PRO A 184 5.00 16.09 4.98
C PRO A 184 5.82 17.10 5.78
N GLU A 185 5.28 17.54 6.92
CA GLU A 185 5.98 18.45 7.83
C GLU A 185 7.34 17.86 8.26
N GLY A 186 8.39 18.68 8.18
CA GLY A 186 9.76 18.27 8.52
C GLY A 186 10.47 17.41 7.49
N ALA A 187 9.85 17.16 6.32
CA ALA A 187 10.51 16.50 5.19
C ALA A 187 11.21 17.54 4.29
N ASP A 188 12.41 17.20 3.83
CA ASP A 188 13.12 17.95 2.80
C ASP A 188 12.49 17.71 1.43
N GLU A 189 12.58 18.71 0.55
CA GLU A 189 12.02 18.66 -0.81
C GLU A 189 12.65 17.56 -1.68
N THR A 190 13.88 17.16 -1.40
CA THR A 190 14.59 16.07 -2.09
C THR A 190 14.54 14.75 -1.31
N SER A 191 13.77 14.68 -0.24
CA SER A 191 13.72 13.50 0.63
C SER A 191 13.06 12.28 -0.03
N LEU A 192 13.36 11.09 0.48
CA LEU A 192 12.68 9.86 0.06
C LEU A 192 11.16 9.93 0.30
N VAL A 193 10.74 10.59 1.38
CA VAL A 193 9.31 10.76 1.69
C VAL A 193 8.64 11.61 0.62
N ASN A 194 9.29 12.70 0.13
CA ASN A 194 8.77 13.48 -0.99
C ASN A 194 8.65 12.64 -2.26
N ALA A 195 9.70 11.88 -2.62
CA ALA A 195 9.67 11.03 -3.81
C ALA A 195 8.53 10.00 -3.77
N ILE A 196 8.31 9.34 -2.62
CA ILE A 196 7.19 8.39 -2.46
C ILE A 196 5.84 9.12 -2.53
N ASN A 197 5.71 10.29 -1.90
CA ASN A 197 4.48 11.08 -1.88
C ASN A 197 4.04 11.48 -3.28
N ILE A 198 4.97 11.91 -4.14
CA ILE A 198 4.73 12.28 -5.55
C ILE A 198 4.22 11.09 -6.38
N LEU A 199 4.69 9.89 -6.08
CA LEU A 199 4.28 8.68 -6.81
C LEU A 199 2.85 8.24 -6.51
N ASN A 200 2.23 8.73 -5.43
CA ASN A 200 0.89 8.35 -4.97
C ASN A 200 0.71 6.82 -4.98
N PRO A 201 1.46 6.06 -4.19
CA PRO A 201 1.52 4.61 -4.32
C PRO A 201 0.24 3.90 -3.88
N ILE A 202 0.08 2.66 -4.32
CA ILE A 202 -0.75 1.67 -3.63
C ILE A 202 0.03 1.24 -2.39
N VAL A 203 -0.60 1.26 -1.22
CA VAL A 203 0.04 0.83 0.03
C VAL A 203 -0.54 -0.50 0.49
N ILE A 204 0.31 -1.51 0.62
CA ILE A 204 -0.02 -2.81 1.21
C ILE A 204 0.57 -2.85 2.62
N VAL A 205 -0.26 -3.14 3.62
CA VAL A 205 0.14 -3.17 5.04
C VAL A 205 0.03 -4.62 5.52
N ASP A 206 1.16 -5.32 5.57
CA ASP A 206 1.19 -6.70 6.05
C ASP A 206 1.15 -6.74 7.58
N GLU A 207 0.38 -7.68 8.13
CA GLU A 207 0.08 -7.80 9.57
C GLU A 207 -0.34 -6.45 10.18
N SER A 208 -1.33 -5.81 9.57
CA SER A 208 -1.78 -4.44 9.89
C SER A 208 -2.19 -4.22 11.36
N HIS A 209 -2.46 -5.31 12.11
CA HIS A 209 -2.72 -5.24 13.54
C HIS A 209 -1.50 -4.74 14.35
N HIS A 210 -0.27 -4.91 13.83
CA HIS A 210 0.95 -4.32 14.42
C HIS A 210 1.15 -2.84 14.06
N ALA A 211 0.52 -2.35 13.00
CA ALA A 211 0.59 -0.96 12.58
C ALA A 211 -0.32 -0.02 13.43
N ALA A 212 -0.49 -0.32 14.72
CA ALA A 212 -1.41 0.40 15.61
C ALA A 212 -0.87 1.78 16.04
N GLY A 213 -1.75 2.79 15.97
CA GLY A 213 -1.54 4.08 16.56
C GLY A 213 -1.56 5.25 15.58
N GLN A 214 -1.56 6.45 16.13
CA GLN A 214 -1.60 7.73 15.40
C GLN A 214 -0.39 7.88 14.46
N LEU A 215 0.79 7.43 14.88
CA LEU A 215 2.02 7.44 14.07
C LEU A 215 1.90 6.62 12.78
N SER A 216 1.15 5.51 12.80
CA SER A 216 0.94 4.69 11.60
C SER A 216 0.00 5.36 10.60
N ILE A 217 -1.03 6.07 11.08
CA ILE A 217 -1.94 6.84 10.21
C ILE A 217 -1.20 8.01 9.58
N GLU A 218 -0.38 8.71 10.35
CA GLU A 218 0.45 9.81 9.88
C GLU A 218 1.45 9.33 8.81
N MET A 219 2.14 8.22 9.07
CA MET A 219 3.04 7.61 8.09
C MET A 219 2.31 7.25 6.78
N LEU A 220 1.14 6.62 6.87
CA LEU A 220 0.34 6.31 5.68
C LEU A 220 -0.09 7.58 4.94
N ARG A 221 -0.47 8.63 5.67
CA ARG A 221 -0.84 9.93 5.09
C ARG A 221 0.36 10.59 4.38
N ASN A 222 1.56 10.45 4.94
CA ASN A 222 2.79 10.99 4.36
C ASN A 222 3.15 10.36 3.00
N PHE A 223 2.66 9.16 2.70
CA PHE A 223 2.84 8.54 1.38
C PHE A 223 1.85 9.05 0.34
N ASN A 224 0.81 9.76 0.74
CA ASN A 224 -0.26 10.24 -0.17
C ASN A 224 -0.84 9.08 -1.02
N PRO A 225 -1.32 7.99 -0.42
CA PRO A 225 -1.68 6.76 -1.13
C PRO A 225 -2.92 6.93 -1.98
N ARG A 226 -2.98 6.24 -3.13
CA ARG A 226 -4.21 6.10 -3.94
C ARG A 226 -5.13 5.01 -3.41
N PHE A 227 -4.58 4.01 -2.74
CA PHE A 227 -5.31 2.88 -2.19
C PHE A 227 -4.52 2.27 -1.04
N ILE A 228 -5.22 1.75 -0.02
CA ILE A 228 -4.60 1.02 1.09
C ILE A 228 -5.25 -0.36 1.20
N LEU A 229 -4.42 -1.40 1.19
CA LEU A 229 -4.80 -2.78 1.42
C LEU A 229 -4.16 -3.32 2.69
N ASP A 230 -4.95 -3.55 3.72
CA ASP A 230 -4.52 -4.22 4.93
C ASP A 230 -4.60 -5.75 4.78
N LEU A 231 -3.58 -6.44 5.29
CA LEU A 231 -3.54 -7.89 5.38
C LEU A 231 -3.40 -8.30 6.83
N THR A 232 -4.32 -9.12 7.34
CA THR A 232 -4.21 -9.59 8.72
C THR A 232 -5.07 -10.84 8.99
N ALA A 233 -4.64 -11.70 9.92
CA ALA A 233 -5.46 -12.77 10.45
C ALA A 233 -6.43 -12.26 11.52
N THR A 234 -6.03 -11.21 12.23
CA THR A 234 -6.74 -10.62 13.37
C THR A 234 -7.05 -9.14 13.10
N PRO A 235 -8.07 -8.83 12.27
CA PRO A 235 -8.43 -7.45 11.99
C PRO A 235 -8.85 -6.74 13.27
N ARG A 236 -8.59 -5.44 13.32
CA ARG A 236 -9.09 -4.59 14.39
C ARG A 236 -10.61 -4.47 14.27
N GLU A 237 -11.24 -4.10 15.37
CA GLU A 237 -12.69 -3.90 15.45
C GLU A 237 -13.23 -2.99 14.32
N ASN A 238 -12.46 -1.97 13.94
CA ASN A 238 -12.83 -0.98 12.93
C ASN A 238 -12.14 -1.18 11.56
N SER A 239 -11.68 -2.39 11.22
CA SER A 239 -11.10 -2.67 9.89
C SER A 239 -12.20 -2.79 8.84
N ASN A 240 -12.02 -2.17 7.67
CA ASN A 240 -12.95 -2.27 6.54
C ASN A 240 -12.76 -3.62 5.82
N ILE A 241 -13.28 -4.69 6.41
CA ILE A 241 -13.11 -6.06 5.91
C ILE A 241 -13.92 -6.23 4.62
N ILE A 242 -13.34 -6.93 3.62
CA ILE A 242 -14.02 -7.31 2.37
C ILE A 242 -13.82 -8.79 2.03
#